data_b5b2b0a760bced959a5d255998028d2b
#
_entry.id   b5b2b0a760bced959a5d255998028d2b
#
_cell.length_a   1.000
_cell.length_b   1.000
_cell.length_c   1.000
_cell.angle_alpha   90.00
_cell.angle_beta   90.00
_cell.angle_gamma   90.00
#
_symmetry.space_group_name_H-M   'P 1'
#
loop_
_entity.id
_entity.type
_entity.pdbx_description
1 polymer ?
#
loop_
_entity_poly.entity_id
_entity_poly.type
_entity_poly.pdbx_seq_one_letter_code
_entity_poly.pdbx_strand_id
1 'polypeptide(L)'
;MNFAKQHASFSVKHLLDLYQQEKLNLEPGFQRESVWTKKDQLALIDTILRQLPLPNLFLWEHKEGHKIVFDVIDGKQRIEALLAFTRKRKPLVIKIDPNGDSDWSNQDLDYWTWKELQRFESKVARRLESYEFPVVVVRGSLLDIELVFIRINSTGKKLSGQEILHAKWYKNSDLLLAAESIAKSRKYETYFIDMGILSAGQITRMKAVELITELMLSIQIEDVLDRKKSLDRVMGNTSINKNTIRRLVREVKSVLDLIAKQLPELRTTRFNKPSDFYALFFAIWKMKRDGYQLKDKRATALAFKVLNQFSLSLTRYRDAFRGGKRYQLSSTAREYHNSVQAGTDTARHRRTRVTTIEHLLHPIYAQKDSKRLFSLEQKQLLWHSSKDKVCTNPKCRKPLTWKDVRMDHIKAHTKGGWTDLSNAQILCSPCNLHKAAQ
;
A
#
# COMPACT_ATOMS: atom_id res chain seq x y z
N MET A 1 -4.19 -8.78 31.83
CA MET A 1 -4.23 -7.32 31.73
C MET A 1 -3.86 -6.72 33.06
N ASN A 2 -2.75 -6.04 33.14
CA ASN A 2 -2.30 -5.34 34.33
C ASN A 2 -2.17 -3.85 33.98
N PHE A 3 -3.25 -3.09 34.17
CA PHE A 3 -3.26 -1.66 33.91
C PHE A 3 -4.05 -0.90 34.98
N ALA A 4 -3.62 0.31 35.30
CA ALA A 4 -4.35 1.24 36.14
C ALA A 4 -5.08 2.27 35.27
N LYS A 5 -6.28 2.69 35.70
CA LYS A 5 -7.04 3.78 35.07
C LYS A 5 -7.35 4.88 36.09
N GLN A 6 -7.33 6.11 35.63
CA GLN A 6 -7.67 7.28 36.40
C GLN A 6 -8.57 8.18 35.56
N HIS A 7 -9.68 8.64 36.15
CA HIS A 7 -10.52 9.66 35.54
C HIS A 7 -9.97 11.05 35.90
N ALA A 8 -9.86 11.90 34.90
CA ALA A 8 -9.36 13.25 35.02
C ALA A 8 -10.16 14.20 34.10
N SER A 9 -9.96 15.50 34.27
CA SER A 9 -10.45 16.49 33.36
C SER A 9 -9.28 17.34 32.85
N PHE A 10 -9.18 17.55 31.55
CA PHE A 10 -8.13 18.36 30.95
C PHE A 10 -8.76 19.48 30.14
N SER A 11 -8.41 20.71 30.45
CA SER A 11 -8.87 21.85 29.67
C SER A 11 -8.26 21.83 28.25
N VAL A 12 -8.94 22.45 27.31
CA VAL A 12 -8.38 22.65 25.95
C VAL A 12 -7.01 23.30 26.04
N LYS A 13 -6.85 24.33 26.87
CA LYS A 13 -5.56 25.00 27.10
C LYS A 13 -4.50 24.00 27.55
N HIS A 14 -4.81 23.16 28.54
CA HIS A 14 -3.88 22.17 29.06
C HIS A 14 -3.45 21.16 27.98
N LEU A 15 -4.37 20.67 27.14
CA LEU A 15 -4.06 19.77 26.03
C LEU A 15 -3.14 20.43 24.99
N LEU A 16 -3.38 21.72 24.68
CA LEU A 16 -2.56 22.50 23.76
C LEU A 16 -1.15 22.74 24.33
N ASP A 17 -1.04 22.97 25.62
CA ASP A 17 0.24 23.16 26.33
C ASP A 17 1.04 21.85 26.38
N LEU A 18 0.41 20.71 26.68
CA LEU A 18 1.03 19.40 26.62
C LEU A 18 1.58 19.09 25.22
N TYR A 19 0.82 19.41 24.18
CA TYR A 19 1.27 19.24 22.80
C TYR A 19 2.47 20.14 22.47
N GLN A 20 2.45 21.39 22.92
CA GLN A 20 3.56 22.32 22.71
C GLN A 20 4.85 21.92 23.43
N GLN A 21 4.72 21.28 24.60
CA GLN A 21 5.84 20.76 25.38
C GLN A 21 6.34 19.39 24.88
N GLU A 22 5.80 18.89 23.75
CA GLU A 22 6.10 17.55 23.23
C GLU A 22 5.82 16.43 24.25
N LYS A 23 4.82 16.64 25.11
CA LYS A 23 4.35 15.69 26.10
C LYS A 23 3.06 14.97 25.69
N LEU A 24 2.42 15.40 24.60
CA LEU A 24 1.23 14.78 24.04
C LEU A 24 1.53 14.27 22.63
N ASN A 25 1.62 12.95 22.49
CA ASN A 25 1.88 12.29 21.21
C ASN A 25 0.57 11.86 20.54
N LEU A 26 0.32 12.37 19.34
CA LEU A 26 -0.84 12.03 18.54
C LEU A 26 -0.62 10.82 17.62
N GLU A 27 0.62 10.38 17.48
CA GLU A 27 1.00 9.29 16.59
C GLU A 27 1.74 8.17 17.33
N PRO A 28 1.08 7.50 18.28
CA PRO A 28 1.71 6.41 19.04
C PRO A 28 2.02 5.17 18.20
N GLY A 29 1.89 5.26 16.89
CA GLY A 29 2.27 4.24 15.92
C GLY A 29 1.21 3.20 15.62
N PHE A 30 0.25 2.97 16.49
CA PHE A 30 -0.86 2.02 16.28
C PHE A 30 -2.16 2.67 15.80
N GLN A 31 -2.17 3.99 15.60
CA GLN A 31 -3.36 4.75 15.14
C GLN A 31 -3.32 5.00 13.63
N ARG A 32 -4.51 5.15 13.06
CA ARG A 32 -4.70 5.53 11.65
C ARG A 32 -4.51 7.03 11.46
N GLU A 33 -4.32 7.44 10.21
CA GLU A 33 -4.39 8.85 9.81
C GLU A 33 -5.79 9.44 10.03
N SER A 34 -5.85 10.77 10.18
CA SER A 34 -7.11 11.48 10.39
C SER A 34 -8.04 11.34 9.17
N VAL A 35 -9.31 11.02 9.45
CA VAL A 35 -10.36 10.87 8.42
C VAL A 35 -11.43 11.97 8.53
N TRP A 36 -11.30 12.89 9.50
CA TRP A 36 -12.27 13.98 9.68
C TRP A 36 -12.16 15.03 8.58
N THR A 37 -13.30 15.39 8.02
CA THR A 37 -13.41 16.50 7.09
C THR A 37 -13.35 17.84 7.84
N LYS A 38 -13.18 18.94 7.09
CA LYS A 38 -13.27 20.28 7.68
C LYS A 38 -14.62 20.52 8.38
N LYS A 39 -15.72 19.96 7.84
CA LYS A 39 -17.04 20.06 8.43
C LYS A 39 -17.08 19.37 9.80
N ASP A 40 -16.50 18.19 9.93
CA ASP A 40 -16.45 17.47 11.21
C ASP A 40 -15.61 18.22 12.25
N GLN A 41 -14.48 18.81 11.82
CA GLN A 41 -13.61 19.62 12.67
C GLN A 41 -14.33 20.88 13.19
N LEU A 42 -15.04 21.58 12.31
CA LEU A 42 -15.83 22.77 12.69
C LEU A 42 -16.99 22.42 13.62
N ALA A 43 -17.66 21.29 13.38
CA ALA A 43 -18.74 20.82 14.27
C ALA A 43 -18.23 20.53 15.69
N LEU A 44 -16.98 20.03 15.84
CA LEU A 44 -16.37 19.89 17.16
C LEU A 44 -16.15 21.25 17.85
N ILE A 45 -15.57 22.23 17.13
CA ILE A 45 -15.31 23.55 17.69
C ILE A 45 -16.63 24.21 18.13
N ASP A 46 -17.68 24.11 17.32
CA ASP A 46 -19.02 24.56 17.68
C ASP A 46 -19.55 23.87 18.95
N THR A 47 -19.40 22.55 19.04
CA THR A 47 -19.81 21.77 20.23
C THR A 47 -19.10 22.26 21.49
N ILE A 48 -17.80 22.55 21.40
CA ILE A 48 -16.99 23.05 22.52
C ILE A 48 -17.44 24.45 22.91
N LEU A 49 -17.65 25.35 21.96
CA LEU A 49 -18.10 26.69 22.22
C LEU A 49 -19.50 26.75 22.86
N ARG A 50 -20.36 25.78 22.52
CA ARG A 50 -21.68 25.62 23.15
C ARG A 50 -21.60 24.92 24.52
N GLN A 51 -20.41 24.52 24.97
CA GLN A 51 -20.21 23.78 26.23
C GLN A 51 -20.99 22.47 26.30
N LEU A 52 -21.24 21.84 25.14
CA LEU A 52 -21.92 20.55 25.06
C LEU A 52 -20.98 19.38 25.45
N PRO A 53 -21.53 18.32 26.03
CA PRO A 53 -20.70 17.19 26.46
C PRO A 53 -20.07 16.46 25.28
N LEU A 54 -18.81 16.08 25.45
CA LEU A 54 -18.05 15.29 24.48
C LEU A 54 -17.65 13.94 25.08
N PRO A 55 -17.47 12.89 24.25
CA PRO A 55 -16.97 11.59 24.72
C PRO A 55 -15.57 11.73 25.31
N ASN A 56 -15.22 10.82 26.23
CA ASN A 56 -13.93 10.79 26.91
C ASN A 56 -12.76 10.73 25.91
N LEU A 57 -11.68 11.43 26.22
CA LEU A 57 -10.37 11.18 25.64
C LEU A 57 -9.72 10.03 26.41
N PHE A 58 -8.99 9.15 25.71
CA PHE A 58 -8.22 8.10 26.35
C PHE A 58 -6.73 8.34 26.08
N LEU A 59 -5.96 8.51 27.13
CA LEU A 59 -4.54 8.84 27.09
C LEU A 59 -3.74 7.75 27.80
N TRP A 60 -2.67 7.28 27.20
CA TRP A 60 -1.70 6.40 27.86
C TRP A 60 -0.56 7.22 28.42
N GLU A 61 -0.44 7.20 29.73
CA GLU A 61 0.67 7.84 30.43
C GLU A 61 1.82 6.85 30.58
N HIS A 62 2.99 7.22 30.06
CA HIS A 62 4.22 6.45 30.21
C HIS A 62 5.44 7.36 30.34
N LYS A 63 6.60 6.77 30.65
CA LYS A 63 7.86 7.51 30.76
C LYS A 63 8.70 7.32 29.51
N GLU A 64 9.17 8.42 28.93
CA GLU A 64 10.25 8.44 27.93
C GLU A 64 11.48 9.10 28.57
N GLY A 65 12.44 8.29 29.01
CA GLY A 65 13.56 8.76 29.83
C GLY A 65 13.06 9.34 31.17
N HIS A 66 13.30 10.63 31.40
CA HIS A 66 12.83 11.33 32.62
C HIS A 66 11.51 12.10 32.43
N LYS A 67 10.94 12.11 31.23
CA LYS A 67 9.71 12.85 30.92
C LYS A 67 8.49 11.93 31.00
N ILE A 68 7.40 12.45 31.56
CA ILE A 68 6.07 11.83 31.45
C ILE A 68 5.47 12.29 30.12
N VAL A 69 5.04 11.33 29.29
CA VAL A 69 4.43 11.53 27.98
C VAL A 69 3.05 10.88 27.97
N PHE A 70 2.12 11.48 27.28
CA PHE A 70 0.78 10.97 27.03
C PHE A 70 0.62 10.59 25.56
N ASP A 71 0.46 9.33 25.26
CA ASP A 71 0.06 8.85 23.95
C ASP A 71 -1.46 8.84 23.84
N VAL A 72 -2.02 9.43 22.81
CA VAL A 72 -3.47 9.46 22.61
C VAL A 72 -3.94 8.08 22.14
N ILE A 73 -4.77 7.40 22.93
CA ILE A 73 -5.39 6.10 22.59
C ILE A 73 -6.68 6.32 21.79
N ASP A 74 -7.55 7.22 22.24
CA ASP A 74 -8.75 7.65 21.52
C ASP A 74 -8.96 9.15 21.68
N GLY A 75 -9.53 9.78 20.64
CA GLY A 75 -9.76 11.22 20.58
C GLY A 75 -8.72 11.99 19.74
N LYS A 76 -7.80 11.31 19.04
CA LYS A 76 -6.81 11.93 18.14
C LYS A 76 -7.45 12.98 17.23
N GLN A 77 -8.52 12.64 16.52
CA GLN A 77 -9.17 13.56 15.57
C GLN A 77 -9.77 14.81 16.25
N ARG A 78 -10.21 14.69 17.50
CA ARG A 78 -10.69 15.82 18.30
C ARG A 78 -9.54 16.77 18.65
N ILE A 79 -8.42 16.25 19.09
CA ILE A 79 -7.22 17.05 19.38
C ILE A 79 -6.64 17.67 18.11
N GLU A 80 -6.59 16.93 17.00
CA GLU A 80 -6.17 17.44 15.70
C GLU A 80 -7.07 18.59 15.20
N ALA A 81 -8.38 18.52 15.44
CA ALA A 81 -9.31 19.60 15.11
C ALA A 81 -9.03 20.86 15.92
N LEU A 82 -8.74 20.73 17.23
CA LEU A 82 -8.31 21.86 18.08
C LEU A 82 -7.01 22.48 17.55
N LEU A 83 -6.01 21.67 17.23
CA LEU A 83 -4.74 22.14 16.67
C LEU A 83 -4.93 22.78 15.29
N ALA A 84 -5.81 22.23 14.45
CA ALA A 84 -6.13 22.80 13.16
C ALA A 84 -6.79 24.19 13.29
N PHE A 85 -7.61 24.38 14.29
CA PHE A 85 -8.26 25.66 14.58
C PHE A 85 -7.29 26.68 15.19
N THR A 86 -6.49 26.24 16.18
CA THR A 86 -5.68 27.17 17.00
C THR A 86 -4.28 27.45 16.43
N ARG A 87 -3.68 26.57 15.63
CA ARG A 87 -2.25 26.63 15.29
C ARG A 87 -1.88 26.53 13.81
N LYS A 88 -2.77 26.14 12.89
CA LYS A 88 -2.41 25.98 11.47
C LYS A 88 -2.20 27.34 10.77
N ARG A 89 -1.26 27.38 9.79
CA ARG A 89 -1.03 28.56 8.91
C ARG A 89 -2.28 28.95 8.10
N LYS A 90 -3.13 27.97 7.74
CA LYS A 90 -4.48 28.19 7.17
C LYS A 90 -5.48 27.71 8.22
N PRO A 91 -5.88 28.57 9.17
CA PRO A 91 -6.77 28.18 10.25
C PRO A 91 -8.15 27.81 9.71
N LEU A 92 -8.86 26.98 10.46
CA LEU A 92 -10.29 26.82 10.27
C LEU A 92 -10.96 28.14 10.66
N VAL A 93 -11.97 28.51 9.92
CA VAL A 93 -12.80 29.69 10.18
C VAL A 93 -14.14 29.19 10.68
N ILE A 94 -14.54 29.63 11.85
CA ILE A 94 -15.83 29.26 12.43
C ILE A 94 -16.80 30.45 12.34
N LYS A 95 -18.07 30.15 12.13
CA LYS A 95 -19.18 31.08 12.16
C LYS A 95 -19.67 31.19 13.59
N ILE A 96 -19.63 32.35 14.19
CA ILE A 96 -20.04 32.60 15.59
C ILE A 96 -20.99 33.77 15.63
N ASP A 97 -22.03 33.68 16.46
CA ASP A 97 -22.86 34.83 16.85
C ASP A 97 -22.08 35.68 17.86
N PRO A 98 -21.76 36.94 17.53
CA PRO A 98 -21.03 37.83 18.43
C PRO A 98 -21.78 38.16 19.72
N ASN A 99 -23.12 38.06 19.73
CA ASN A 99 -23.92 38.39 20.89
C ASN A 99 -24.08 37.26 21.91
N GLY A 100 -23.57 36.06 21.62
CA GLY A 100 -23.41 34.99 22.59
C GLY A 100 -24.69 34.29 23.04
N ASP A 101 -25.83 34.61 22.47
CA ASP A 101 -27.06 33.88 22.70
C ASP A 101 -27.10 32.60 21.87
N SER A 102 -27.56 31.56 22.50
CA SER A 102 -27.43 30.17 22.07
C SER A 102 -28.19 29.77 20.80
N ASP A 103 -28.79 30.69 20.10
CA ASP A 103 -29.55 30.42 18.88
C ASP A 103 -28.82 30.93 17.64
N TRP A 104 -27.98 30.02 17.09
CA TRP A 104 -27.17 30.24 15.90
C TRP A 104 -27.97 30.36 14.60
N SER A 105 -29.29 30.57 14.70
CA SER A 105 -30.19 30.61 13.55
C SER A 105 -30.30 31.99 12.89
N ASN A 106 -29.68 33.05 13.44
CA ASN A 106 -29.82 34.42 12.94
C ASN A 106 -28.71 34.88 11.99
N GLN A 107 -29.05 35.82 11.11
CA GLN A 107 -28.38 36.20 9.87
C GLN A 107 -27.05 36.99 10.00
N ASP A 108 -26.61 37.34 11.22
CA ASP A 108 -25.43 38.18 11.46
C ASP A 108 -24.22 37.39 12.01
N LEU A 109 -23.92 36.29 11.35
CA LEU A 109 -22.81 35.43 11.76
C LEU A 109 -21.51 35.88 11.10
N ASP A 110 -20.54 36.31 11.89
CA ASP A 110 -19.17 36.61 11.43
C ASP A 110 -18.28 35.38 11.36
N TYR A 111 -17.32 35.42 10.43
CA TYR A 111 -16.33 34.36 10.25
C TYR A 111 -15.06 34.70 11.01
N TRP A 112 -14.70 33.89 12.01
CA TRP A 112 -13.58 34.14 12.91
C TRP A 112 -12.52 33.10 12.83
N THR A 113 -11.26 33.55 12.75
CA THR A 113 -10.07 32.71 13.03
C THR A 113 -9.79 32.75 14.53
N TRP A 114 -8.98 31.78 15.01
CA TRP A 114 -8.57 31.75 16.40
C TRP A 114 -7.90 33.06 16.87
N LYS A 115 -7.01 33.62 16.03
CA LYS A 115 -6.31 34.89 16.34
C LYS A 115 -7.28 36.07 16.47
N GLU A 116 -8.29 36.12 15.65
CA GLU A 116 -9.32 37.16 15.70
C GLU A 116 -10.18 37.00 16.94
N LEU A 117 -10.58 35.77 17.30
CA LEU A 117 -11.30 35.51 18.56
C LEU A 117 -10.46 35.91 19.78
N GLN A 118 -9.18 35.62 19.83
CA GLN A 118 -8.32 36.04 20.93
C GLN A 118 -8.23 37.58 21.04
N ARG A 119 -8.20 38.27 19.89
CA ARG A 119 -8.00 39.71 19.82
C ARG A 119 -9.29 40.50 20.09
N PHE A 120 -10.42 40.09 19.50
CA PHE A 120 -11.65 40.83 19.46
C PHE A 120 -12.76 40.24 20.35
N GLU A 121 -12.76 38.92 20.53
CA GLU A 121 -13.77 38.16 21.29
C GLU A 121 -13.14 37.32 22.40
N SER A 122 -12.41 37.98 23.30
CA SER A 122 -11.65 37.31 24.35
C SER A 122 -12.49 36.43 25.31
N LYS A 123 -13.80 36.72 25.46
CA LYS A 123 -14.71 35.87 26.22
C LYS A 123 -14.95 34.53 25.53
N VAL A 124 -15.18 34.56 24.22
CA VAL A 124 -15.35 33.34 23.38
C VAL A 124 -14.08 32.52 23.35
N ALA A 125 -12.91 33.17 23.18
CA ALA A 125 -11.63 32.50 23.23
C ALA A 125 -11.39 31.81 24.58
N ARG A 126 -11.65 32.50 25.71
CA ARG A 126 -11.54 31.91 27.06
C ARG A 126 -12.53 30.76 27.26
N ARG A 127 -13.73 30.84 26.72
CA ARG A 127 -14.73 29.77 26.79
C ARG A 127 -14.26 28.51 26.07
N LEU A 128 -13.55 28.63 24.93
CA LEU A 128 -12.93 27.50 24.26
C LEU A 128 -11.75 26.97 25.07
N GLU A 129 -10.84 27.80 25.54
CA GLU A 129 -9.66 27.40 26.31
C GLU A 129 -9.99 26.69 27.62
N SER A 130 -11.08 27.15 28.30
CA SER A 130 -11.51 26.57 29.56
C SER A 130 -12.42 25.36 29.45
N TYR A 131 -12.81 24.97 28.23
CA TYR A 131 -13.60 23.74 28.05
C TYR A 131 -12.87 22.50 28.56
N GLU A 132 -13.51 21.74 29.43
CA GLU A 132 -12.97 20.58 30.09
C GLU A 132 -13.34 19.28 29.36
N PHE A 133 -12.34 18.63 28.80
CA PHE A 133 -12.52 17.28 28.26
C PHE A 133 -12.51 16.26 29.39
N PRO A 134 -13.49 15.35 29.45
CA PRO A 134 -13.37 14.19 30.30
C PRO A 134 -12.27 13.27 29.75
N VAL A 135 -11.29 12.92 30.57
CA VAL A 135 -10.11 12.14 30.21
C VAL A 135 -10.01 10.89 31.03
N VAL A 136 -9.71 9.78 30.40
CA VAL A 136 -9.31 8.53 31.07
C VAL A 136 -7.82 8.33 30.83
N VAL A 137 -7.03 8.55 31.87
CA VAL A 137 -5.59 8.23 31.83
C VAL A 137 -5.39 6.77 32.18
N VAL A 138 -4.68 6.05 31.31
CA VAL A 138 -4.37 4.62 31.46
C VAL A 138 -2.86 4.46 31.64
N ARG A 139 -2.44 3.63 32.59
CA ARG A 139 -1.04 3.25 32.82
C ARG A 139 -0.92 1.74 32.73
N GLY A 140 0.10 1.24 32.04
CA GLY A 140 0.33 -0.20 31.87
C GLY A 140 1.36 -0.48 30.80
N SER A 141 1.57 -1.77 30.50
CA SER A 141 2.45 -2.17 29.41
C SER A 141 1.85 -1.81 28.04
N LEU A 142 2.71 -1.63 27.03
CA LEU A 142 2.26 -1.37 25.66
C LEU A 142 1.24 -2.41 25.17
N LEU A 143 1.48 -3.70 25.45
CA LEU A 143 0.57 -4.79 25.06
C LEU A 143 -0.82 -4.65 25.68
N ASP A 144 -0.89 -4.25 26.95
CA ASP A 144 -2.18 -4.03 27.62
C ASP A 144 -2.90 -2.82 27.02
N ILE A 145 -2.17 -1.78 26.65
CA ILE A 145 -2.70 -0.56 26.04
C ILE A 145 -3.21 -0.81 24.63
N GLU A 146 -2.51 -1.60 23.83
CA GLU A 146 -2.98 -2.03 22.49
C GLU A 146 -4.31 -2.79 22.59
N LEU A 147 -4.46 -3.66 23.59
CA LEU A 147 -5.73 -4.34 23.85
C LEU A 147 -6.84 -3.38 24.30
N VAL A 148 -6.52 -2.38 25.12
CA VAL A 148 -7.46 -1.31 25.51
C VAL A 148 -7.90 -0.52 24.27
N PHE A 149 -6.97 -0.11 23.40
CA PHE A 149 -7.26 0.59 22.15
C PHE A 149 -8.23 -0.21 21.27
N ILE A 150 -7.96 -1.50 21.04
CA ILE A 150 -8.83 -2.37 20.24
C ILE A 150 -10.25 -2.41 20.84
N ARG A 151 -10.38 -2.56 22.18
CA ARG A 151 -11.68 -2.66 22.85
C ARG A 151 -12.47 -1.36 22.82
N ILE A 152 -11.84 -0.23 23.08
CA ILE A 152 -12.49 1.09 23.02
C ILE A 152 -13.07 1.34 21.62
N ASN A 153 -12.26 1.10 20.58
CA ASN A 153 -12.68 1.29 19.19
C ASN A 153 -13.68 0.25 18.68
N SER A 154 -13.85 -0.90 19.37
CA SER A 154 -14.83 -1.92 18.98
C SER A 154 -16.28 -1.51 19.23
N THR A 155 -16.52 -0.54 20.12
CA THR A 155 -17.86 -0.06 20.49
C THR A 155 -18.38 1.08 19.59
N GLY A 156 -17.49 1.71 18.78
CA GLY A 156 -17.81 2.79 17.85
C GLY A 156 -17.72 2.37 16.37
N LYS A 157 -17.12 3.22 15.52
CA LYS A 157 -16.82 2.86 14.13
C LYS A 157 -15.76 1.78 14.12
N LYS A 158 -16.18 0.51 13.94
CA LYS A 158 -15.34 -0.68 14.07
C LYS A 158 -14.02 -0.52 13.31
N LEU A 159 -12.92 -0.81 14.00
CA LEU A 159 -11.62 -0.97 13.37
C LEU A 159 -11.70 -2.04 12.28
N SER A 160 -11.05 -1.80 11.15
CA SER A 160 -10.84 -2.85 10.14
C SER A 160 -9.92 -3.94 10.73
N GLY A 161 -10.01 -5.15 10.18
CA GLY A 161 -9.12 -6.25 10.58
C GLY A 161 -7.63 -5.86 10.55
N GLN A 162 -7.26 -4.98 9.62
CA GLN A 162 -5.89 -4.49 9.50
C GLN A 162 -5.51 -3.46 10.58
N GLU A 163 -6.41 -2.56 10.93
CA GLU A 163 -6.17 -1.62 12.03
C GLU A 163 -5.96 -2.37 13.35
N ILE A 164 -6.69 -3.48 13.56
CA ILE A 164 -6.50 -4.39 14.69
C ILE A 164 -5.14 -5.10 14.61
N LEU A 165 -4.79 -5.64 13.45
CA LEU A 165 -3.49 -6.30 13.21
C LEU A 165 -2.33 -5.34 13.42
N HIS A 166 -2.45 -4.12 12.89
CA HIS A 166 -1.44 -3.09 13.04
C HIS A 166 -1.26 -2.71 14.52
N ALA A 167 -2.35 -2.50 15.26
CA ALA A 167 -2.29 -2.21 16.68
C ALA A 167 -1.63 -3.34 17.48
N LYS A 168 -1.87 -4.60 17.11
CA LYS A 168 -1.34 -5.78 17.81
C LYS A 168 0.15 -6.04 17.53
N TRP A 169 0.65 -5.73 16.34
CA TRP A 169 1.97 -6.16 15.87
C TRP A 169 2.94 -5.03 15.50
N TYR A 170 2.52 -3.76 15.63
CA TYR A 170 3.24 -2.59 15.13
C TYR A 170 4.72 -2.53 15.55
N LYS A 171 5.01 -2.67 16.84
CA LYS A 171 6.40 -2.60 17.34
C LYS A 171 7.17 -3.92 17.27
N ASN A 172 6.48 -5.02 17.01
CA ASN A 172 7.04 -6.36 17.12
C ASN A 172 7.20 -7.08 15.77
N SER A 173 6.91 -6.41 14.64
CA SER A 173 6.98 -7.02 13.32
C SER A 173 7.74 -6.17 12.32
N ASP A 174 9.02 -6.50 12.11
CA ASP A 174 9.84 -5.91 11.04
C ASP A 174 9.18 -6.07 9.66
N LEU A 175 8.39 -7.13 9.45
CA LEU A 175 7.63 -7.36 8.22
C LEU A 175 6.55 -6.30 8.01
N LEU A 176 5.80 -5.96 9.07
CA LEU A 176 4.74 -4.96 9.00
C LEU A 176 5.32 -3.57 8.74
N LEU A 177 6.41 -3.20 9.41
CA LEU A 177 7.13 -1.95 9.16
C LEU A 177 7.63 -1.87 7.71
N ALA A 178 8.15 -2.97 7.17
CA ALA A 178 8.58 -3.05 5.78
C ALA A 178 7.40 -2.88 4.80
N ALA A 179 6.27 -3.52 5.06
CA ALA A 179 5.06 -3.38 4.26
C ALA A 179 4.53 -1.93 4.29
N GLU A 180 4.54 -1.31 5.47
CA GLU A 180 4.14 0.09 5.66
C GLU A 180 5.05 1.05 4.89
N SER A 181 6.37 0.82 4.91
CA SER A 181 7.33 1.64 4.14
C SER A 181 7.09 1.61 2.63
N ILE A 182 6.59 0.49 2.09
CA ILE A 182 6.18 0.38 0.69
C ILE A 182 4.87 1.13 0.47
N ALA A 183 3.86 0.83 1.29
CA ALA A 183 2.50 1.37 1.16
C ALA A 183 2.44 2.89 1.27
N LYS A 184 3.21 3.48 2.18
CA LYS A 184 3.31 4.94 2.41
C LYS A 184 4.31 5.65 1.49
N SER A 185 5.04 4.93 0.64
CA SER A 185 5.91 5.61 -0.33
C SER A 185 5.06 6.32 -1.39
N ARG A 186 5.34 7.59 -1.67
CA ARG A 186 4.60 8.42 -2.63
C ARG A 186 4.37 7.71 -3.96
N LYS A 187 5.37 6.97 -4.44
CA LYS A 187 5.30 6.22 -5.71
C LYS A 187 4.15 5.21 -5.73
N TYR A 188 4.05 4.36 -4.71
CA TYR A 188 3.07 3.26 -4.70
C TYR A 188 1.71 3.71 -4.20
N GLU A 189 1.66 4.68 -3.28
CA GLU A 189 0.41 5.32 -2.88
C GLU A 189 -0.29 5.96 -4.08
N THR A 190 0.43 6.81 -4.83
CA THR A 190 -0.08 7.42 -6.08
C THR A 190 -0.50 6.33 -7.08
N TYR A 191 0.31 5.29 -7.27
CA TYR A 191 -0.02 4.19 -8.17
C TYR A 191 -1.34 3.49 -7.79
N PHE A 192 -1.55 3.17 -6.52
CA PHE A 192 -2.78 2.52 -6.07
C PHE A 192 -4.03 3.38 -6.29
N ILE A 193 -3.91 4.68 -6.09
CA ILE A 193 -5.01 5.64 -6.30
C ILE A 193 -5.28 5.82 -7.80
N ASP A 194 -4.26 6.08 -8.60
CA ASP A 194 -4.38 6.34 -10.04
C ASP A 194 -4.92 5.14 -10.80
N MET A 195 -4.49 3.95 -10.43
CA MET A 195 -5.00 2.70 -11.01
C MET A 195 -6.39 2.31 -10.47
N GLY A 196 -6.91 3.02 -9.47
CA GLY A 196 -8.22 2.75 -8.87
C GLY A 196 -8.26 1.45 -8.04
N ILE A 197 -7.09 0.95 -7.61
CA ILE A 197 -6.97 -0.26 -6.78
C ILE A 197 -7.49 0.04 -5.38
N LEU A 198 -7.09 1.19 -4.84
CA LEU A 198 -7.54 1.70 -3.54
C LEU A 198 -7.94 3.17 -3.65
N SER A 199 -8.98 3.57 -2.94
CA SER A 199 -9.33 4.98 -2.77
C SER A 199 -8.45 5.63 -1.69
N ALA A 200 -8.33 6.96 -1.70
CA ALA A 200 -7.62 7.71 -0.66
C ALA A 200 -8.13 7.36 0.75
N GLY A 201 -9.45 7.24 0.95
CA GLY A 201 -10.01 6.82 2.24
C GLY A 201 -9.68 5.37 2.64
N GLN A 202 -9.41 4.48 1.68
CA GLN A 202 -8.93 3.13 1.97
C GLN A 202 -7.43 3.13 2.33
N ILE A 203 -6.63 3.99 1.70
CA ILE A 203 -5.21 4.20 2.04
C ILE A 203 -5.12 4.67 3.50
N THR A 204 -5.87 5.71 3.87
CA THR A 204 -5.95 6.24 5.25
C THR A 204 -6.35 5.16 6.27
N ARG A 205 -7.13 4.16 5.85
CA ARG A 205 -7.52 3.00 6.67
C ARG A 205 -6.57 1.81 6.54
N MET A 206 -5.33 2.04 6.16
CA MET A 206 -4.25 1.05 6.08
C MET A 206 -4.51 -0.13 5.12
N LYS A 207 -5.44 0.02 4.15
CA LYS A 207 -5.72 -1.05 3.18
C LYS A 207 -4.56 -1.34 2.24
N ALA A 208 -3.70 -0.36 1.98
CA ALA A 208 -2.47 -0.57 1.22
C ALA A 208 -1.47 -1.43 2.01
N VAL A 209 -1.30 -1.14 3.32
CA VAL A 209 -0.43 -1.92 4.21
C VAL A 209 -0.92 -3.37 4.28
N GLU A 210 -2.24 -3.57 4.43
CA GLU A 210 -2.87 -4.89 4.41
C GLU A 210 -2.53 -5.66 3.13
N LEU A 211 -2.77 -5.05 1.97
CA LEU A 211 -2.51 -5.66 0.66
C LEU A 211 -1.02 -6.02 0.50
N ILE A 212 -0.10 -5.10 0.80
CA ILE A 212 1.34 -5.36 0.70
C ILE A 212 1.77 -6.48 1.66
N THR A 213 1.27 -6.49 2.89
CA THR A 213 1.56 -7.56 3.87
C THR A 213 1.10 -8.92 3.33
N GLU A 214 -0.12 -9.01 2.78
CA GLU A 214 -0.63 -10.24 2.17
C GLU A 214 0.24 -10.70 1.00
N LEU A 215 0.70 -9.78 0.14
CA LEU A 215 1.59 -10.09 -0.98
C LEU A 215 2.96 -10.58 -0.49
N MET A 216 3.56 -9.93 0.49
CA MET A 216 4.84 -10.36 1.09
C MET A 216 4.75 -11.77 1.68
N LEU A 217 3.69 -12.04 2.43
CA LEU A 217 3.47 -13.35 3.05
C LEU A 217 3.19 -14.44 2.01
N SER A 218 2.42 -14.12 0.96
CA SER A 218 2.16 -15.07 -0.14
C SER A 218 3.44 -15.43 -0.88
N ILE A 219 4.32 -14.45 -1.13
CA ILE A 219 5.66 -14.69 -1.68
C ILE A 219 6.50 -15.57 -0.74
N GLN A 220 6.44 -15.33 0.59
CA GLN A 220 7.21 -16.07 1.57
C GLN A 220 6.81 -17.54 1.64
N ILE A 221 5.53 -17.86 1.53
CA ILE A 221 5.04 -19.25 1.55
C ILE A 221 4.94 -19.86 0.15
N GLU A 222 5.24 -19.08 -0.90
CA GLU A 222 5.12 -19.44 -2.32
C GLU A 222 3.73 -19.94 -2.74
N ASP A 223 2.69 -19.52 -2.00
CA ASP A 223 1.29 -19.88 -2.24
C ASP A 223 0.37 -18.72 -1.81
N VAL A 224 -0.89 -18.82 -2.18
CA VAL A 224 -1.91 -17.83 -1.78
C VAL A 224 -2.32 -18.01 -0.32
N LEU A 225 -2.52 -16.90 0.36
CA LEU A 225 -2.99 -16.89 1.75
C LEU A 225 -4.49 -17.14 1.86
N ASP A 226 -4.90 -17.85 2.91
CA ASP A 226 -6.27 -17.80 3.41
C ASP A 226 -6.38 -16.63 4.40
N ARG A 227 -7.01 -15.54 3.99
CA ARG A 227 -7.02 -14.29 4.74
C ARG A 227 -7.57 -14.41 6.17
N LYS A 228 -8.61 -15.23 6.36
CA LYS A 228 -9.24 -15.36 7.69
C LYS A 228 -8.38 -16.09 8.71
N LYS A 229 -7.48 -16.96 8.25
CA LYS A 229 -6.70 -17.87 9.14
C LYS A 229 -5.24 -17.48 9.27
N SER A 230 -4.70 -16.68 8.35
CA SER A 230 -3.24 -16.64 8.13
C SER A 230 -2.54 -15.42 8.69
N LEU A 231 -3.15 -14.22 8.64
CA LEU A 231 -2.42 -13.01 9.04
C LEU A 231 -2.06 -13.02 10.52
N ASP A 232 -3.03 -13.29 11.40
CA ASP A 232 -2.78 -13.39 12.86
C ASP A 232 -1.82 -14.53 13.21
N ARG A 233 -1.97 -15.70 12.57
CA ARG A 233 -1.17 -16.88 12.85
C ARG A 233 0.26 -16.76 12.33
N VAL A 234 0.44 -16.19 11.14
CA VAL A 234 1.77 -16.00 10.53
C VAL A 234 2.53 -14.87 11.22
N MET A 235 1.84 -13.79 11.59
CA MET A 235 2.45 -12.68 12.32
C MET A 235 2.85 -13.08 13.75
N GLY A 236 2.10 -13.99 14.38
CA GLY A 236 2.36 -14.48 15.75
C GLY A 236 3.45 -15.56 15.86
N ASN A 237 3.71 -16.32 14.78
CA ASN A 237 4.57 -17.51 14.83
C ASN A 237 5.88 -17.41 14.03
N THR A 238 6.13 -16.32 13.31
CA THR A 238 7.26 -16.27 12.39
C THR A 238 8.17 -15.09 12.68
N SER A 239 9.30 -15.35 13.32
CA SER A 239 10.45 -14.44 13.24
C SER A 239 11.06 -14.53 11.85
N ILE A 240 10.57 -13.71 10.92
CA ILE A 240 11.15 -13.61 9.57
C ILE A 240 12.42 -12.79 9.70
N ASN A 241 13.57 -13.35 9.31
CA ASN A 241 14.85 -12.67 9.42
C ASN A 241 14.93 -11.46 8.47
N LYS A 242 15.78 -10.49 8.83
CA LYS A 242 15.95 -9.22 8.08
C LYS A 242 16.34 -9.43 6.62
N ASN A 243 17.12 -10.46 6.29
CA ASN A 243 17.52 -10.73 4.90
C ASN A 243 16.34 -11.19 4.06
N THR A 244 15.50 -12.06 4.62
CA THR A 244 14.24 -12.48 3.98
C THR A 244 13.32 -11.28 3.75
N ILE A 245 13.14 -10.40 4.74
CA ILE A 245 12.33 -9.18 4.59
C ILE A 245 12.87 -8.30 3.46
N ARG A 246 14.19 -8.09 3.40
CA ARG A 246 14.81 -7.33 2.28
C ARG A 246 14.55 -7.98 0.92
N ARG A 247 14.59 -9.31 0.83
CA ARG A 247 14.22 -10.06 -0.38
C ARG A 247 12.77 -9.81 -0.75
N LEU A 248 11.83 -9.98 0.18
CA LEU A 248 10.40 -9.76 -0.02
C LEU A 248 10.09 -8.34 -0.49
N VAL A 249 10.69 -7.32 0.13
CA VAL A 249 10.56 -5.92 -0.29
C VAL A 249 10.99 -5.72 -1.75
N ARG A 250 12.13 -6.29 -2.15
CA ARG A 250 12.62 -6.19 -3.53
C ARG A 250 11.69 -6.88 -4.52
N GLU A 251 11.20 -8.06 -4.17
CA GLU A 251 10.30 -8.83 -5.04
C GLU A 251 8.96 -8.11 -5.21
N VAL A 252 8.34 -7.64 -4.13
CA VAL A 252 7.09 -6.86 -4.20
C VAL A 252 7.26 -5.63 -5.06
N LYS A 253 8.27 -4.80 -4.79
CA LYS A 253 8.54 -3.59 -5.58
C LYS A 253 8.76 -3.91 -7.06
N SER A 254 9.55 -4.95 -7.34
CA SER A 254 9.84 -5.37 -8.71
C SER A 254 8.60 -5.82 -9.49
N VAL A 255 7.66 -6.50 -8.85
CA VAL A 255 6.41 -6.93 -9.50
C VAL A 255 5.45 -5.77 -9.66
N LEU A 256 5.32 -4.89 -8.65
CA LEU A 256 4.51 -3.67 -8.77
C LEU A 256 4.99 -2.78 -9.92
N ASP A 257 6.31 -2.58 -10.03
CA ASP A 257 6.91 -1.79 -11.11
C ASP A 257 6.71 -2.45 -12.48
N LEU A 258 6.77 -3.78 -12.53
CA LEU A 258 6.51 -4.55 -13.75
C LEU A 258 5.06 -4.37 -14.21
N ILE A 259 4.10 -4.51 -13.29
CA ILE A 259 2.67 -4.32 -13.59
C ILE A 259 2.41 -2.88 -14.05
N ALA A 260 2.93 -1.89 -13.34
CA ALA A 260 2.77 -0.49 -13.69
C ALA A 260 3.30 -0.17 -15.10
N LYS A 261 4.43 -0.78 -15.48
CA LYS A 261 5.04 -0.61 -16.81
C LYS A 261 4.29 -1.36 -17.91
N GLN A 262 3.83 -2.57 -17.63
CA GLN A 262 3.23 -3.46 -18.62
C GLN A 262 1.74 -3.25 -18.82
N LEU A 263 1.04 -2.80 -17.77
CA LEU A 263 -0.42 -2.66 -17.75
C LEU A 263 -0.82 -1.23 -17.31
N PRO A 264 -0.44 -0.18 -18.05
CA PRO A 264 -0.68 1.21 -17.64
C PRO A 264 -2.18 1.58 -17.59
N GLU A 265 -3.02 0.86 -18.32
CA GLU A 265 -4.48 1.07 -18.36
C GLU A 265 -5.26 0.13 -17.45
N LEU A 266 -4.62 -0.43 -16.41
CA LEU A 266 -5.23 -1.38 -15.49
C LEU A 266 -6.57 -0.87 -14.91
N ARG A 267 -6.68 0.44 -14.72
CA ARG A 267 -7.88 1.11 -14.20
C ARG A 267 -9.15 0.79 -14.99
N THR A 268 -9.03 0.54 -16.30
CA THR A 268 -10.17 0.24 -17.20
C THR A 268 -10.64 -1.22 -17.08
N THR A 269 -9.91 -2.04 -16.38
CA THR A 269 -10.18 -3.47 -16.21
C THR A 269 -10.69 -3.79 -14.81
N ARG A 270 -11.24 -4.98 -14.61
CA ARG A 270 -11.61 -5.46 -13.28
C ARG A 270 -10.43 -5.69 -12.34
N PHE A 271 -9.21 -5.80 -12.88
CA PHE A 271 -7.99 -6.02 -12.12
C PHE A 271 -7.58 -4.81 -11.27
N ASN A 272 -8.35 -3.73 -11.33
CA ASN A 272 -8.31 -2.62 -10.39
C ASN A 272 -9.01 -2.92 -9.05
N LYS A 273 -9.70 -4.06 -8.90
CA LYS A 273 -10.28 -4.46 -7.60
C LYS A 273 -9.21 -5.14 -6.75
N PRO A 274 -9.11 -4.86 -5.44
CA PRO A 274 -8.05 -5.41 -4.59
C PRO A 274 -7.89 -6.93 -4.66
N SER A 275 -9.00 -7.67 -4.67
CA SER A 275 -8.98 -9.15 -4.75
C SER A 275 -8.48 -9.67 -6.09
N ASP A 276 -8.81 -9.00 -7.19
CA ASP A 276 -8.37 -9.35 -8.54
C ASP A 276 -6.94 -8.87 -8.78
N PHE A 277 -6.56 -7.71 -8.22
CA PHE A 277 -5.18 -7.20 -8.24
C PHE A 277 -4.23 -8.12 -7.48
N TYR A 278 -4.62 -8.60 -6.31
CA TYR A 278 -3.85 -9.60 -5.58
C TYR A 278 -3.56 -10.84 -6.44
N ALA A 279 -4.58 -11.36 -7.12
CA ALA A 279 -4.42 -12.54 -7.96
C ALA A 279 -3.53 -12.25 -9.19
N LEU A 280 -3.70 -11.10 -9.83
CA LEU A 280 -2.84 -10.66 -10.94
C LEU A 280 -1.39 -10.50 -10.51
N PHE A 281 -1.16 -9.83 -9.38
CA PHE A 281 0.18 -9.66 -8.84
C PHE A 281 0.86 -11.01 -8.59
N PHE A 282 0.16 -11.92 -7.92
CA PHE A 282 0.73 -13.19 -7.53
C PHE A 282 0.96 -14.12 -8.74
N ALA A 283 0.08 -14.10 -9.74
CA ALA A 283 0.29 -14.79 -11.02
C ALA A 283 1.55 -14.28 -11.75
N ILE A 284 1.71 -12.94 -11.85
CA ILE A 284 2.89 -12.34 -12.49
C ILE A 284 4.16 -12.64 -11.69
N TRP A 285 4.09 -12.61 -10.35
CA TRP A 285 5.21 -13.01 -9.50
C TRP A 285 5.65 -14.45 -9.75
N LYS A 286 4.71 -15.42 -9.77
CA LYS A 286 5.01 -16.81 -10.08
C LYS A 286 5.64 -16.97 -11.44
N MET A 287 5.04 -16.39 -12.47
CA MET A 287 5.57 -16.45 -13.84
C MET A 287 6.99 -15.87 -13.91
N LYS A 288 7.23 -14.72 -13.24
CA LYS A 288 8.56 -14.11 -13.17
C LYS A 288 9.56 -14.98 -12.41
N ARG A 289 9.18 -15.59 -11.29
CA ARG A 289 10.00 -16.53 -10.52
C ARG A 289 10.40 -17.72 -11.40
N ASP A 290 9.46 -18.25 -12.18
CA ASP A 290 9.65 -19.39 -13.06
C ASP A 290 10.35 -18.99 -14.39
N GLY A 291 10.85 -17.75 -14.48
CA GLY A 291 11.66 -17.27 -15.59
C GLY A 291 10.87 -16.78 -16.81
N TYR A 292 9.57 -16.61 -16.70
CA TYR A 292 8.73 -16.09 -17.78
C TYR A 292 8.75 -14.55 -17.83
N GLN A 293 8.78 -13.99 -19.04
CA GLN A 293 8.75 -12.53 -19.26
C GLN A 293 8.06 -12.19 -20.59
N LEU A 294 7.56 -10.95 -20.71
CA LEU A 294 7.08 -10.43 -21.98
C LEU A 294 8.27 -10.02 -22.86
N LYS A 295 8.33 -10.53 -24.09
CA LYS A 295 9.48 -10.34 -25.00
C LYS A 295 9.63 -8.89 -25.49
N ASP A 296 8.50 -8.21 -25.77
CA ASP A 296 8.50 -6.91 -26.42
C ASP A 296 7.19 -6.13 -26.15
N LYS A 297 7.08 -4.94 -26.77
CA LYS A 297 5.88 -4.10 -26.67
C LYS A 297 4.62 -4.76 -27.27
N ARG A 298 4.77 -5.62 -28.29
CA ARG A 298 3.62 -6.32 -28.92
C ARG A 298 3.06 -7.36 -27.95
N ALA A 299 3.94 -8.15 -27.32
CA ALA A 299 3.55 -9.09 -26.26
C ALA A 299 2.88 -8.37 -25.09
N THR A 300 3.39 -7.20 -24.68
CA THR A 300 2.79 -6.35 -23.65
C THR A 300 1.37 -5.90 -24.05
N ALA A 301 1.19 -5.38 -25.25
CA ALA A 301 -0.12 -4.95 -25.75
C ALA A 301 -1.11 -6.14 -25.85
N LEU A 302 -0.62 -7.32 -26.26
CA LEU A 302 -1.44 -8.53 -26.34
C LEU A 302 -1.86 -9.01 -24.96
N ALA A 303 -0.96 -9.01 -23.96
CA ALA A 303 -1.27 -9.36 -22.58
C ALA A 303 -2.37 -8.45 -22.01
N PHE A 304 -2.25 -7.14 -22.20
CA PHE A 304 -3.29 -6.20 -21.81
C PHE A 304 -4.62 -6.47 -22.53
N LYS A 305 -4.59 -6.67 -23.86
CA LYS A 305 -5.80 -6.97 -24.65
C LYS A 305 -6.52 -8.21 -24.14
N VAL A 306 -5.79 -9.29 -23.84
CA VAL A 306 -6.37 -10.55 -23.31
C VAL A 306 -7.01 -10.33 -21.95
N LEU A 307 -6.33 -9.67 -21.02
CA LEU A 307 -6.86 -9.33 -19.69
C LEU A 307 -8.10 -8.43 -19.78
N ASN A 308 -8.08 -7.43 -20.68
CA ASN A 308 -9.22 -6.54 -20.89
C ASN A 308 -10.42 -7.27 -21.49
N GLN A 309 -10.21 -8.10 -22.52
CA GLN A 309 -11.29 -8.92 -23.11
C GLN A 309 -11.90 -9.86 -22.07
N PHE A 310 -11.08 -10.50 -21.25
CA PHE A 310 -11.55 -11.32 -20.15
C PHE A 310 -12.37 -10.51 -19.15
N SER A 311 -11.89 -9.33 -18.74
CA SER A 311 -12.61 -8.39 -17.88
C SER A 311 -13.98 -8.01 -18.45
N LEU A 312 -14.03 -7.65 -19.73
CA LEU A 312 -15.27 -7.29 -20.45
C LEU A 312 -16.26 -8.46 -20.53
N SER A 313 -15.78 -9.69 -20.75
CA SER A 313 -16.65 -10.87 -20.79
C SER A 313 -17.39 -11.08 -19.47
N LEU A 314 -16.70 -10.91 -18.34
CA LEU A 314 -17.29 -11.01 -17.00
C LEU A 314 -18.26 -9.87 -16.70
N THR A 315 -17.97 -8.68 -17.18
CA THR A 315 -18.87 -7.52 -17.05
C THR A 315 -20.16 -7.76 -17.84
N ARG A 316 -20.06 -8.18 -19.11
CA ARG A 316 -21.20 -8.49 -19.96
C ARG A 316 -22.06 -9.60 -19.36
N TYR A 317 -21.45 -10.63 -18.78
CA TYR A 317 -22.18 -11.70 -18.09
C TYR A 317 -22.99 -11.14 -16.91
N ARG A 318 -22.38 -10.35 -16.06
CA ARG A 318 -23.04 -9.73 -14.90
C ARG A 318 -24.20 -8.84 -15.33
N ASP A 319 -24.00 -8.03 -16.37
CA ASP A 319 -25.01 -7.08 -16.85
C ASP A 319 -26.16 -7.79 -17.56
N ALA A 320 -25.88 -8.86 -18.33
CA ALA A 320 -26.90 -9.74 -18.91
C ALA A 320 -27.74 -10.44 -17.83
N PHE A 321 -27.09 -10.97 -16.79
CA PHE A 321 -27.77 -11.59 -15.66
C PHE A 321 -28.72 -10.62 -14.95
N ARG A 322 -28.27 -9.39 -14.69
CA ARG A 322 -29.11 -8.33 -14.09
C ARG A 322 -30.29 -7.92 -14.99
N GLY A 323 -30.10 -7.96 -16.30
CA GLY A 323 -31.10 -7.64 -17.30
C GLY A 323 -31.99 -8.82 -17.72
N GLY A 324 -31.90 -9.97 -17.03
CA GLY A 324 -32.68 -11.17 -17.37
C GLY A 324 -32.29 -11.82 -18.72
N LYS A 325 -31.16 -11.45 -19.29
CA LYS A 325 -30.67 -11.97 -20.59
C LYS A 325 -29.69 -13.12 -20.38
N ARG A 326 -29.67 -14.07 -21.31
CA ARG A 326 -28.70 -15.16 -21.31
C ARG A 326 -27.37 -14.69 -21.93
N TYR A 327 -26.28 -14.90 -21.23
CA TYR A 327 -24.91 -14.74 -21.74
C TYR A 327 -24.09 -15.96 -21.31
N GLN A 328 -23.40 -16.58 -22.27
CA GLN A 328 -22.64 -17.81 -21.98
C GLN A 328 -21.18 -17.44 -21.71
N LEU A 329 -20.67 -17.78 -20.53
CA LEU A 329 -19.25 -17.73 -20.17
C LEU A 329 -18.58 -19.06 -20.50
N SER A 330 -17.29 -19.02 -20.86
CA SER A 330 -16.44 -20.22 -20.84
C SER A 330 -16.40 -20.82 -19.43
N SER A 331 -16.09 -22.10 -19.30
CA SER A 331 -15.96 -22.77 -18.00
C SER A 331 -15.00 -22.02 -17.08
N THR A 332 -13.80 -21.68 -17.58
CA THR A 332 -12.78 -20.93 -16.85
C THR A 332 -13.27 -19.55 -16.38
N ALA A 333 -13.97 -18.82 -17.25
CA ALA A 333 -14.51 -17.50 -16.86
C ALA A 333 -15.64 -17.63 -15.84
N ARG A 334 -16.42 -18.71 -15.88
CA ARG A 334 -17.47 -19.01 -14.89
C ARG A 334 -16.87 -19.34 -13.52
N GLU A 335 -15.84 -20.17 -13.47
CA GLU A 335 -15.12 -20.49 -12.23
C GLU A 335 -14.51 -19.24 -11.60
N TYR A 336 -13.87 -18.41 -12.42
CA TYR A 336 -13.35 -17.11 -11.96
C TYR A 336 -14.46 -16.23 -11.41
N HIS A 337 -15.59 -16.11 -12.13
CA HIS A 337 -16.75 -15.34 -11.69
C HIS A 337 -17.25 -15.81 -10.32
N ASN A 338 -17.42 -17.13 -10.14
CA ASN A 338 -17.86 -17.70 -8.87
C ASN A 338 -16.88 -17.39 -7.73
N SER A 339 -15.58 -17.38 -8.01
CA SER A 339 -14.54 -17.09 -7.02
C SER A 339 -14.53 -15.64 -6.50
N VAL A 340 -15.27 -14.73 -7.17
CA VAL A 340 -15.36 -13.31 -6.77
C VAL A 340 -16.75 -12.93 -6.23
N GLN A 341 -17.69 -13.87 -6.12
CA GLN A 341 -19.03 -13.59 -5.59
C GLN A 341 -19.11 -13.73 -4.08
N ALA A 342 -18.61 -14.84 -3.53
CA ALA A 342 -18.63 -15.10 -2.10
C ALA A 342 -17.32 -15.76 -1.67
N GLY A 343 -16.88 -15.47 -0.43
CA GLY A 343 -15.66 -16.06 0.13
C GLY A 343 -14.40 -15.71 -0.66
N THR A 344 -14.33 -14.51 -1.23
CA THR A 344 -13.26 -14.04 -2.14
C THR A 344 -11.85 -14.21 -1.61
N ASP A 345 -11.69 -14.27 -0.29
CA ASP A 345 -10.41 -14.28 0.41
C ASP A 345 -9.96 -15.66 0.90
N THR A 346 -10.71 -16.72 0.54
CA THR A 346 -10.28 -18.10 0.82
C THR A 346 -9.13 -18.51 -0.11
N ALA A 347 -8.21 -19.35 0.37
CA ALA A 347 -7.11 -19.86 -0.42
C ALA A 347 -7.58 -20.55 -1.72
N ARG A 348 -8.69 -21.32 -1.66
CA ARG A 348 -9.29 -21.96 -2.84
C ARG A 348 -9.65 -20.94 -3.92
N HIS A 349 -10.42 -19.90 -3.58
CA HIS A 349 -10.85 -18.90 -4.55
C HIS A 349 -9.69 -18.04 -5.05
N ARG A 350 -8.73 -17.74 -4.20
CA ARG A 350 -7.50 -17.05 -4.62
C ARG A 350 -6.69 -17.88 -5.62
N ARG A 351 -6.51 -19.20 -5.38
CA ARG A 351 -5.83 -20.10 -6.33
C ARG A 351 -6.56 -20.14 -7.66
N THR A 352 -7.90 -20.32 -7.67
CA THR A 352 -8.69 -20.29 -8.90
C THR A 352 -8.41 -19.04 -9.73
N ARG A 353 -8.40 -17.86 -9.10
CA ARG A 353 -8.10 -16.60 -9.82
C ARG A 353 -6.67 -16.54 -10.34
N VAL A 354 -5.70 -16.93 -9.53
CA VAL A 354 -4.28 -16.95 -9.92
C VAL A 354 -4.08 -17.89 -11.12
N THR A 355 -4.52 -19.13 -11.03
CA THR A 355 -4.41 -20.13 -12.10
C THR A 355 -5.11 -19.67 -13.38
N THR A 356 -6.28 -19.04 -13.27
CA THR A 356 -6.97 -18.49 -14.44
C THR A 356 -6.12 -17.41 -15.12
N ILE A 357 -5.54 -16.48 -14.35
CA ILE A 357 -4.70 -15.42 -14.92
C ILE A 357 -3.40 -16.00 -15.51
N GLU A 358 -2.80 -16.97 -14.86
CA GLU A 358 -1.64 -17.70 -15.41
C GLU A 358 -1.97 -18.33 -16.75
N HIS A 359 -3.09 -19.07 -16.87
CA HIS A 359 -3.52 -19.68 -18.13
C HIS A 359 -3.77 -18.64 -19.24
N LEU A 360 -4.33 -17.48 -18.92
CA LEU A 360 -4.56 -16.41 -19.88
C LEU A 360 -3.25 -15.78 -20.38
N LEU A 361 -2.27 -15.64 -19.53
CA LEU A 361 -1.01 -14.95 -19.83
C LEU A 361 0.10 -15.88 -20.33
N HIS A 362 0.12 -17.12 -19.89
CA HIS A 362 1.19 -18.07 -20.20
C HIS A 362 1.51 -18.21 -21.70
N PRO A 363 0.52 -18.23 -22.63
CA PRO A 363 0.80 -18.31 -24.07
C PRO A 363 1.51 -17.06 -24.63
N ILE A 364 1.47 -15.95 -23.91
CA ILE A 364 2.03 -14.65 -24.34
C ILE A 364 3.43 -14.43 -23.73
N TYR A 365 3.65 -14.97 -22.54
CA TYR A 365 4.91 -14.90 -21.85
C TYR A 365 5.88 -15.93 -22.41
N ALA A 366 7.11 -15.53 -22.60
CA ALA A 366 8.18 -16.44 -23.02
C ALA A 366 9.11 -16.75 -21.86
N GLN A 367 9.49 -17.99 -21.73
CA GLN A 367 10.47 -18.39 -20.75
C GLN A 367 11.81 -17.73 -21.08
N LYS A 368 12.45 -17.13 -20.09
CA LYS A 368 13.80 -16.59 -20.23
C LYS A 368 14.79 -17.73 -20.21
N ASP A 369 15.75 -17.73 -21.13
CA ASP A 369 16.85 -18.68 -21.10
C ASP A 369 17.58 -18.57 -19.75
N SER A 370 17.71 -19.68 -19.04
CA SER A 370 18.44 -19.76 -17.78
C SER A 370 19.96 -19.60 -17.95
N LYS A 371 20.45 -19.91 -19.13
CA LYS A 371 21.88 -19.82 -19.48
C LYS A 371 22.20 -18.42 -20.00
N ARG A 372 22.98 -17.67 -19.23
CA ARG A 372 23.43 -16.33 -19.64
C ARG A 372 24.71 -16.36 -20.49
N LEU A 373 25.53 -17.34 -20.28
CA LEU A 373 26.84 -17.45 -20.96
C LEU A 373 26.83 -18.59 -21.95
N PHE A 374 27.37 -18.34 -23.12
CA PHE A 374 27.61 -19.38 -24.11
C PHE A 374 28.67 -20.36 -23.62
N SER A 375 28.45 -21.65 -23.87
CA SER A 375 29.43 -22.70 -23.53
C SER A 375 30.68 -22.59 -24.41
N LEU A 376 31.75 -23.27 -23.99
CA LEU A 376 32.97 -23.34 -24.77
C LEU A 376 32.72 -24.02 -26.12
N GLU A 377 31.89 -25.04 -26.14
CA GLU A 377 31.49 -25.75 -27.37
C GLU A 377 30.73 -24.84 -28.32
N GLN A 378 29.76 -24.05 -27.82
CA GLN A 378 29.05 -23.05 -28.63
C GLN A 378 30.01 -22.00 -29.20
N LYS A 379 31.01 -21.59 -28.41
CA LYS A 379 32.04 -20.64 -28.86
C LYS A 379 32.89 -21.25 -29.97
N GLN A 380 33.29 -22.53 -29.83
CA GLN A 380 34.05 -23.25 -30.83
C GLN A 380 33.25 -23.42 -32.15
N LEU A 381 31.98 -23.85 -32.03
CA LEU A 381 31.10 -24.02 -33.19
C LEU A 381 30.88 -22.69 -33.93
N LEU A 382 30.59 -21.62 -33.24
CA LEU A 382 30.42 -20.31 -33.86
C LEU A 382 31.71 -19.82 -34.53
N TRP A 383 32.85 -20.01 -33.86
CA TRP A 383 34.13 -19.65 -34.42
C TRP A 383 34.44 -20.41 -35.71
N HIS A 384 34.25 -21.73 -35.71
CA HIS A 384 34.53 -22.56 -36.89
C HIS A 384 33.54 -22.31 -38.04
N SER A 385 32.26 -21.99 -37.72
CA SER A 385 31.27 -21.69 -38.74
C SER A 385 31.40 -20.28 -39.33
N SER A 386 32.11 -19.36 -38.65
CA SER A 386 32.33 -17.99 -39.14
C SER A 386 33.39 -17.97 -40.24
N LYS A 387 33.03 -17.58 -41.49
CA LYS A 387 33.94 -17.59 -42.63
C LYS A 387 35.08 -16.59 -42.47
N ASP A 388 34.79 -15.36 -42.14
CA ASP A 388 35.77 -14.26 -42.22
C ASP A 388 36.55 -13.97 -40.95
N LYS A 389 36.27 -14.65 -39.84
CA LYS A 389 36.93 -14.46 -38.52
C LYS A 389 37.12 -12.96 -38.14
N VAL A 390 36.14 -12.13 -38.42
CA VAL A 390 36.15 -10.70 -38.12
C VAL A 390 35.07 -10.31 -37.12
N CYS A 391 35.29 -9.20 -36.42
CA CYS A 391 34.28 -8.63 -35.54
C CYS A 391 32.99 -8.31 -36.34
N THR A 392 31.85 -8.83 -35.89
CA THR A 392 30.56 -8.69 -36.57
C THR A 392 29.98 -7.28 -36.46
N ASN A 393 30.55 -6.41 -35.60
CA ASN A 393 30.16 -4.97 -35.55
C ASN A 393 30.49 -4.33 -36.91
N PRO A 394 29.48 -3.82 -37.66
CA PRO A 394 29.69 -3.25 -39.00
C PRO A 394 30.70 -2.09 -39.06
N LYS A 395 30.79 -1.34 -37.95
CA LYS A 395 31.73 -0.19 -37.85
C LYS A 395 33.15 -0.62 -37.46
N CYS A 396 33.36 -1.86 -37.09
CA CYS A 396 34.69 -2.32 -36.60
C CYS A 396 35.38 -3.24 -37.57
N ARG A 397 34.76 -4.39 -37.91
CA ARG A 397 35.24 -5.39 -38.86
C ARG A 397 36.69 -5.87 -38.63
N LYS A 398 37.25 -5.64 -37.42
CA LYS A 398 38.64 -6.04 -37.09
C LYS A 398 38.79 -7.54 -37.20
N PRO A 399 39.87 -8.06 -37.84
CA PRO A 399 40.23 -9.50 -37.79
C PRO A 399 40.40 -9.96 -36.35
N LEU A 400 39.89 -11.15 -36.03
CA LEU A 400 39.94 -11.75 -34.70
C LEU A 400 40.80 -13.02 -34.70
N THR A 401 41.45 -13.24 -33.55
CA THR A 401 42.08 -14.53 -33.22
C THR A 401 41.19 -15.26 -32.19
N TRP A 402 41.44 -16.55 -32.00
CA TRP A 402 40.72 -17.32 -30.98
C TRP A 402 40.88 -16.74 -29.56
N LYS A 403 42.01 -16.09 -29.27
CA LYS A 403 42.29 -15.44 -27.99
C LYS A 403 41.47 -14.16 -27.80
N ASP A 404 41.25 -13.42 -28.87
CA ASP A 404 40.62 -12.08 -28.83
C ASP A 404 39.11 -12.15 -28.96
N VAL A 405 38.56 -13.24 -29.50
CA VAL A 405 37.14 -13.35 -29.75
C VAL A 405 36.33 -13.40 -28.48
N ARG A 406 35.28 -12.55 -28.40
CA ARG A 406 34.23 -12.61 -27.41
C ARG A 406 32.94 -13.02 -28.10
N MET A 407 32.27 -14.02 -27.53
CA MET A 407 30.94 -14.42 -27.96
C MET A 407 29.89 -13.62 -27.20
N ASP A 408 29.00 -13.02 -27.91
CA ASP A 408 27.95 -12.18 -27.36
C ASP A 408 26.61 -12.44 -28.05
N HIS A 409 25.52 -12.10 -27.38
CA HIS A 409 24.17 -12.21 -27.93
C HIS A 409 23.89 -11.13 -28.99
N ILE A 410 23.31 -11.46 -30.13
CA ILE A 410 22.81 -10.46 -31.09
C ILE A 410 21.74 -9.64 -30.41
N LYS A 411 20.68 -10.28 -29.88
CA LYS A 411 19.70 -9.69 -28.97
C LYS A 411 20.13 -9.96 -27.53
N ALA A 412 20.38 -8.92 -26.76
CA ALA A 412 20.88 -9.04 -25.41
C ALA A 412 20.04 -10.00 -24.53
N HIS A 413 20.68 -10.84 -23.73
CA HIS A 413 20.02 -11.75 -22.80
C HIS A 413 19.06 -11.01 -21.82
N THR A 414 19.45 -9.82 -21.35
CA THR A 414 18.62 -8.95 -20.52
C THR A 414 17.34 -8.45 -21.23
N LYS A 415 17.35 -8.45 -22.57
CA LYS A 415 16.21 -8.09 -23.45
C LYS A 415 15.49 -9.35 -23.99
N GLY A 416 15.71 -10.52 -23.37
CA GLY A 416 15.05 -11.79 -23.72
C GLY A 416 15.67 -12.50 -24.94
N GLY A 417 16.94 -12.28 -25.21
CA GLY A 417 17.70 -13.08 -26.18
C GLY A 417 18.08 -14.46 -25.62
N TRP A 418 17.93 -15.50 -26.44
CA TRP A 418 18.35 -16.88 -26.09
C TRP A 418 19.85 -17.06 -26.22
N THR A 419 20.43 -17.92 -25.40
CA THR A 419 21.83 -18.29 -25.44
C THR A 419 22.04 -19.52 -26.37
N ASP A 420 21.68 -19.32 -27.63
CA ASP A 420 21.85 -20.28 -28.71
C ASP A 420 22.66 -19.69 -29.88
N LEU A 421 23.10 -20.57 -30.80
CA LEU A 421 23.94 -20.14 -31.93
C LEU A 421 23.24 -19.20 -32.91
N SER A 422 21.90 -19.22 -32.99
CA SER A 422 21.12 -18.34 -33.87
C SER A 422 21.11 -16.89 -33.37
N ASN A 423 21.29 -16.69 -32.06
CA ASN A 423 21.39 -15.41 -31.43
C ASN A 423 22.83 -15.05 -31.01
N ALA A 424 23.82 -15.72 -31.56
CA ALA A 424 25.22 -15.53 -31.20
C ALA A 424 25.98 -14.74 -32.26
N GLN A 425 26.91 -13.92 -31.83
CA GLN A 425 27.83 -13.16 -32.67
C GLN A 425 29.23 -13.15 -32.09
N ILE A 426 30.25 -12.97 -32.96
CA ILE A 426 31.65 -12.81 -32.55
C ILE A 426 32.02 -11.31 -32.55
N LEU A 427 32.56 -10.84 -31.44
CA LEU A 427 33.02 -9.47 -31.28
C LEU A 427 34.45 -9.39 -30.77
N CYS A 428 35.16 -8.31 -31.06
CA CYS A 428 36.37 -7.96 -30.32
C CYS A 428 36.04 -7.44 -28.91
N SER A 429 37.00 -7.48 -28.00
CA SER A 429 36.81 -7.07 -26.61
C SER A 429 36.23 -5.63 -26.47
N PRO A 430 36.76 -4.61 -27.18
CA PRO A 430 36.19 -3.26 -27.11
C PRO A 430 34.73 -3.18 -27.56
N CYS A 431 34.35 -3.82 -28.68
CA CYS A 431 32.97 -3.81 -29.18
C CYS A 431 32.01 -4.56 -28.23
N ASN A 432 32.48 -5.64 -27.60
CA ASN A 432 31.70 -6.37 -26.62
C ASN A 432 31.43 -5.53 -25.36
N LEU A 433 32.44 -4.82 -24.83
CA LEU A 433 32.31 -3.95 -23.67
C LEU A 433 31.38 -2.75 -23.98
N HIS A 434 31.55 -2.13 -25.15
CA HIS A 434 30.71 -0.99 -25.56
C HIS A 434 29.24 -1.37 -25.69
N LYS A 435 28.95 -2.58 -26.20
CA LYS A 435 27.59 -3.09 -26.31
C LYS A 435 26.97 -3.43 -24.96
N ALA A 436 27.77 -3.87 -23.99
CA ALA A 436 27.31 -4.17 -22.63
C ALA A 436 26.92 -2.89 -21.85
N ALA A 437 27.41 -1.71 -22.28
CA ALA A 437 27.12 -0.42 -21.68
C ALA A 437 25.85 0.26 -22.24
N GLN A 438 25.23 -0.30 -23.31
CA GLN A 438 23.98 0.15 -23.92
C GLN A 438 22.80 -0.77 -23.52
#